data_786cb40f4fe37a8cc44647f467c5c96a
#
_entry.id   786cb40f4fe37a8cc44647f467c5c96a
#
_cell.length_a   1.000
_cell.length_b   1.000
_cell.length_c   1.000
_cell.angle_alpha   90.00
_cell.angle_beta   90.00
_cell.angle_gamma   90.00
#
_symmetry.space_group_name_H-M   'P 1'
#
loop_
_entity.id
_entity.type
_entity.pdbx_description
1 polymer ?
#
loop_
_entity_poly.entity_id
_entity_poly.type
_entity_poly.pdbx_seq_one_letter_code
_entity_poly.pdbx_strand_id
1 'polypeptide(L)'
;MGTARRRLVACLTAALLQTSLGCAPARPRPDVAPRVGARTLAFVRGRWFTGDAFTERTVYAVGGVFADAAARVDSVVDLAGAYVVPPFGEAHNHNVGPSRRLDALLARYLHDGVFYIKNPNNLPGNRAAVAGRVNTPTSIDVTFANGGLTASGGHPVEMVRRNVARGMWTAADGEGAFYWAVDNRAALDRQWPAILAGGPDFLKTYLLYSEQYARRRDDSTYFGWKGLDPALLPEIVRRAHRAGLRVSTHVETAADFGAALAAGADEINHVPGFRGDEHERFPADTRPYEVTDADAARAAAQGTVVVTTLGGFATLDPAGPDSVRRRRADALAARNLRTLVRHGVRLALGSDSYGDTSVGEALYLHGLGVFSNATLLRLWAEATPRAIFPGRRLGRFAPDDEASFLALAGDPLIDFANVRRIVLRVKQGRVLDVPPP
;
A
#
# COMPACT_ATOMS: atom_id res chain seq x y z
N MET A 1 -6.92 59.27 66.17
CA MET A 1 -6.28 59.63 64.90
C MET A 1 -5.74 58.36 64.27
N GLY A 2 -6.52 57.68 63.44
CA GLY A 2 -6.18 56.37 62.87
C GLY A 2 -6.29 56.41 61.32
N THR A 3 -5.23 56.14 60.69
CA THR A 3 -5.16 56.06 59.20
C THR A 3 -5.37 54.63 58.76
N ALA A 4 -6.50 54.41 58.10
CA ALA A 4 -6.82 53.10 57.44
C ALA A 4 -6.00 52.91 56.17
N ARG A 5 -5.22 51.82 56.12
CA ARG A 5 -4.58 51.34 54.88
C ARG A 5 -5.54 50.41 54.13
N ARG A 6 -6.01 50.85 52.97
CA ARG A 6 -6.71 50.01 51.98
C ARG A 6 -5.71 49.12 51.26
N ARG A 7 -5.91 47.81 51.36
CA ARG A 7 -5.20 46.79 50.49
C ARG A 7 -5.95 46.63 49.16
N LEU A 8 -5.31 46.98 48.08
CA LEU A 8 -5.77 46.63 46.74
C LEU A 8 -5.52 45.15 46.53
N VAL A 9 -6.58 44.40 46.27
CA VAL A 9 -6.50 43.01 45.76
C VAL A 9 -6.54 43.10 44.24
N ALA A 10 -5.43 42.77 43.58
CA ALA A 10 -5.38 42.66 42.13
C ALA A 10 -5.87 41.23 41.74
N CYS A 11 -7.03 41.15 41.11
CA CYS A 11 -7.50 39.94 40.44
C CYS A 11 -6.74 39.79 39.13
N LEU A 12 -5.84 38.80 39.06
CA LEU A 12 -5.30 38.30 37.78
C LEU A 12 -6.34 37.37 37.16
N THR A 13 -7.03 37.83 36.14
CA THR A 13 -7.81 36.99 35.24
C THR A 13 -6.85 36.32 34.24
N ALA A 14 -6.57 35.02 34.42
CA ALA A 14 -5.90 34.21 33.46
C ALA A 14 -6.86 33.93 32.31
N ALA A 15 -6.64 34.53 31.13
CA ALA A 15 -7.33 34.19 29.89
C ALA A 15 -6.74 32.88 29.36
N LEU A 16 -7.49 31.78 29.50
CA LEU A 16 -7.24 30.52 28.78
C LEU A 16 -7.53 30.73 27.29
N LEU A 17 -6.48 30.86 26.49
CA LEU A 17 -6.58 30.72 25.06
C LEU A 17 -6.88 29.22 24.74
N GLN A 18 -8.13 28.90 24.49
CA GLN A 18 -8.52 27.67 23.85
C GLN A 18 -8.10 27.76 22.36
N THR A 19 -6.96 27.17 22.02
CA THR A 19 -6.64 26.89 20.61
C THR A 19 -7.57 25.79 20.12
N SER A 20 -8.65 26.19 19.45
CA SER A 20 -9.47 25.28 18.67
C SER A 20 -8.59 24.69 17.55
N LEU A 21 -8.21 23.41 17.69
CA LEU A 21 -7.72 22.60 16.57
C LEU A 21 -8.85 22.53 15.54
N GLY A 22 -8.79 23.41 14.54
CA GLY A 22 -9.67 23.38 13.40
C GLY A 22 -9.44 22.06 12.64
N CYS A 23 -10.37 21.12 12.75
CA CYS A 23 -10.49 20.00 11.82
C CYS A 23 -10.58 20.59 10.42
N ALA A 24 -9.60 20.31 9.57
CA ALA A 24 -9.71 20.60 8.14
C ALA A 24 -11.01 19.92 7.63
N PRO A 25 -11.82 20.61 6.80
CA PRO A 25 -13.03 20.00 6.26
C PRO A 25 -12.64 18.74 5.48
N ALA A 26 -13.23 17.60 5.87
CA ALA A 26 -13.12 16.36 5.12
C ALA A 26 -13.55 16.66 3.68
N ARG A 27 -12.69 16.31 2.71
CA ARG A 27 -13.09 16.36 1.28
C ARG A 27 -14.41 15.62 1.15
N PRO A 28 -15.39 16.16 0.37
CA PRO A 28 -16.65 15.47 0.18
C PRO A 28 -16.35 14.05 -0.33
N ARG A 29 -16.95 13.07 0.36
CA ARG A 29 -16.92 11.67 -0.09
C ARG A 29 -17.41 11.66 -1.53
N PRO A 30 -16.74 10.94 -2.45
CA PRO A 30 -17.38 10.68 -3.72
C PRO A 30 -18.64 9.87 -3.39
N ASP A 31 -19.81 10.51 -3.52
CA ASP A 31 -21.07 9.80 -3.55
C ASP A 31 -20.98 8.81 -4.71
N VAL A 32 -20.90 7.53 -4.38
CA VAL A 32 -21.14 6.48 -5.37
C VAL A 32 -22.66 6.49 -5.62
N ALA A 33 -23.11 7.51 -6.37
CA ALA A 33 -24.49 7.57 -6.82
C ALA A 33 -24.78 6.27 -7.59
N PRO A 34 -25.93 5.62 -7.35
CA PRO A 34 -26.35 4.43 -8.10
C PRO A 34 -26.25 4.76 -9.58
N ARG A 35 -25.44 4.00 -10.31
CA ARG A 35 -25.29 4.24 -11.76
C ARG A 35 -26.60 3.89 -12.43
N VAL A 36 -27.28 4.88 -12.99
CA VAL A 36 -28.50 4.70 -13.79
C VAL A 36 -28.22 3.65 -14.87
N GLY A 37 -29.03 2.55 -14.88
CA GLY A 37 -28.90 1.45 -15.83
C GLY A 37 -28.07 0.24 -15.37
N ALA A 38 -27.56 0.20 -14.13
CA ALA A 38 -26.93 -1.00 -13.59
C ALA A 38 -27.99 -2.07 -13.27
N ARG A 39 -27.77 -3.30 -13.77
CA ARG A 39 -28.66 -4.46 -13.46
C ARG A 39 -28.62 -4.76 -11.96
N THR A 40 -29.75 -5.18 -11.43
CA THR A 40 -29.85 -5.76 -10.10
C THR A 40 -29.63 -7.28 -10.19
N LEU A 41 -28.58 -7.76 -9.54
CA LEU A 41 -28.24 -9.18 -9.49
C LEU A 41 -28.52 -9.76 -8.10
N ALA A 42 -29.03 -10.99 -8.06
CA ALA A 42 -29.06 -11.80 -6.84
C ALA A 42 -28.03 -12.91 -6.97
N PHE A 43 -27.16 -13.03 -5.99
CA PHE A 43 -26.18 -14.13 -5.88
C PHE A 43 -26.66 -15.12 -4.82
N VAL A 44 -26.93 -16.34 -5.24
CA VAL A 44 -27.56 -17.38 -4.39
C VAL A 44 -26.59 -18.53 -4.16
N ARG A 45 -26.79 -19.29 -3.08
CA ARG A 45 -26.00 -20.48 -2.72
C ARG A 45 -24.49 -20.22 -2.66
N GLY A 46 -24.06 -19.03 -2.24
CA GLY A 46 -22.67 -18.70 -1.97
C GLY A 46 -22.35 -18.77 -0.49
N ARG A 47 -21.14 -19.22 -0.15
CA ARG A 47 -20.59 -19.19 1.20
C ARG A 47 -19.73 -17.96 1.35
N TRP A 48 -20.23 -16.95 2.07
CA TRP A 48 -19.65 -15.62 2.17
C TRP A 48 -18.73 -15.50 3.37
N PHE A 49 -17.53 -15.00 3.15
CA PHE A 49 -16.54 -14.79 4.20
C PHE A 49 -16.99 -13.74 5.22
N THR A 50 -16.94 -14.07 6.50
CA THR A 50 -17.36 -13.21 7.63
C THR A 50 -16.19 -12.67 8.45
N GLY A 51 -14.95 -12.93 8.01
CA GLY A 51 -13.72 -12.52 8.68
C GLY A 51 -12.93 -13.68 9.30
N ASP A 52 -13.61 -14.72 9.74
CA ASP A 52 -13.01 -15.93 10.35
C ASP A 52 -13.72 -17.24 9.94
N ALA A 53 -14.86 -17.14 9.28
CA ALA A 53 -15.66 -18.26 8.82
C ALA A 53 -16.36 -17.96 7.49
N PHE A 54 -17.09 -18.93 6.97
CA PHE A 54 -17.99 -18.76 5.83
C PHE A 54 -19.43 -19.04 6.23
N THR A 55 -20.36 -18.18 5.76
CA THR A 55 -21.79 -18.34 5.99
C THR A 55 -22.54 -18.35 4.68
N GLU A 56 -23.41 -19.33 4.46
CA GLU A 56 -24.27 -19.38 3.29
C GLU A 56 -25.39 -18.31 3.39
N ARG A 57 -25.50 -17.49 2.37
CA ARG A 57 -26.53 -16.47 2.26
C ARG A 57 -26.77 -16.04 0.82
N THR A 58 -27.94 -15.46 0.57
CA THR A 58 -28.21 -14.70 -0.66
C THR A 58 -27.78 -13.25 -0.46
N VAL A 59 -27.09 -12.68 -1.46
CA VAL A 59 -26.64 -11.30 -1.46
C VAL A 59 -27.06 -10.62 -2.76
N TYR A 60 -27.46 -9.36 -2.68
CA TYR A 60 -27.88 -8.58 -3.84
C TYR A 60 -26.82 -7.53 -4.20
N ALA A 61 -26.67 -7.27 -5.50
CA ALA A 61 -25.95 -6.12 -6.01
C ALA A 61 -26.93 -5.21 -6.73
N VAL A 62 -27.09 -3.99 -6.23
CA VAL A 62 -28.00 -2.97 -6.75
C VAL A 62 -27.17 -1.73 -7.10
N GLY A 63 -27.15 -1.31 -8.35
CA GLY A 63 -26.39 -0.12 -8.75
C GLY A 63 -24.87 -0.20 -8.55
N GLY A 64 -24.34 -1.43 -8.38
CA GLY A 64 -22.90 -1.65 -8.18
C GLY A 64 -22.47 -1.72 -6.71
N VAL A 65 -23.40 -1.65 -5.76
CA VAL A 65 -23.16 -1.82 -4.33
C VAL A 65 -23.95 -3.00 -3.77
N PHE A 66 -23.52 -3.55 -2.63
CA PHE A 66 -24.25 -4.61 -1.95
C PHE A 66 -25.54 -4.08 -1.29
N ALA A 67 -26.56 -4.94 -1.23
CA ALA A 67 -27.81 -4.69 -0.55
C ALA A 67 -28.33 -5.97 0.12
N ASP A 68 -29.05 -5.84 1.24
CA ASP A 68 -29.66 -6.97 1.95
C ASP A 68 -30.95 -7.44 1.24
N ALA A 69 -31.58 -6.57 0.46
CA ALA A 69 -32.78 -6.87 -0.31
C ALA A 69 -32.81 -6.08 -1.61
N ALA A 70 -33.58 -6.55 -2.57
CA ALA A 70 -33.86 -5.83 -3.83
C ALA A 70 -35.34 -5.92 -4.16
N ALA A 71 -35.98 -4.79 -4.49
CA ALA A 71 -37.39 -4.73 -4.89
C ALA A 71 -37.66 -5.48 -6.21
N ARG A 72 -36.65 -5.55 -7.07
CA ARG A 72 -36.66 -6.27 -8.35
C ARG A 72 -35.29 -6.89 -8.58
N VAL A 73 -35.26 -8.08 -9.13
CA VAL A 73 -34.03 -8.80 -9.54
C VAL A 73 -34.09 -9.01 -11.04
N ASP A 74 -33.07 -8.52 -11.76
CA ASP A 74 -32.98 -8.65 -13.22
C ASP A 74 -32.37 -10.00 -13.63
N SER A 75 -31.48 -10.55 -12.80
CA SER A 75 -30.86 -11.88 -13.02
C SER A 75 -30.43 -12.52 -11.72
N VAL A 76 -30.49 -13.84 -11.68
CA VAL A 76 -29.98 -14.66 -10.56
C VAL A 76 -28.72 -15.36 -11.01
N VAL A 77 -27.65 -15.26 -10.19
CA VAL A 77 -26.38 -15.95 -10.38
C VAL A 77 -26.23 -16.99 -9.28
N ASP A 78 -26.23 -18.24 -9.67
CA ASP A 78 -26.04 -19.36 -8.76
C ASP A 78 -24.54 -19.59 -8.54
N LEU A 79 -24.07 -19.44 -7.31
CA LEU A 79 -22.67 -19.64 -6.92
C LEU A 79 -22.32 -21.10 -6.63
N ALA A 80 -23.30 -22.01 -6.69
CA ALA A 80 -23.13 -23.47 -6.57
C ALA A 80 -22.30 -23.91 -5.32
N GLY A 81 -22.46 -23.22 -4.19
CA GLY A 81 -21.72 -23.49 -2.95
C GLY A 81 -20.29 -22.97 -2.91
N ALA A 82 -19.88 -22.13 -3.87
CA ALA A 82 -18.53 -21.54 -3.91
C ALA A 82 -18.26 -20.65 -2.67
N TYR A 83 -16.99 -20.53 -2.32
CA TYR A 83 -16.51 -19.71 -1.21
C TYR A 83 -16.25 -18.28 -1.72
N VAL A 84 -16.96 -17.31 -1.15
CA VAL A 84 -16.97 -15.93 -1.63
C VAL A 84 -16.10 -15.08 -0.73
N VAL A 85 -15.09 -14.43 -1.33
CA VAL A 85 -14.14 -13.53 -0.65
C VAL A 85 -14.10 -12.17 -1.36
N PRO A 86 -13.76 -11.07 -0.66
CA PRO A 86 -13.52 -9.81 -1.34
C PRO A 86 -12.32 -9.93 -2.31
N PRO A 87 -12.23 -9.07 -3.34
CA PRO A 87 -11.08 -9.06 -4.24
C PRO A 87 -9.81 -8.65 -3.52
N PHE A 88 -8.68 -9.15 -4.01
CA PHE A 88 -7.38 -8.93 -3.43
C PHE A 88 -6.80 -7.56 -3.77
N GLY A 89 -5.89 -7.09 -2.90
CA GLY A 89 -5.12 -5.87 -3.09
C GLY A 89 -3.63 -6.12 -3.33
N GLU A 90 -2.98 -5.16 -3.97
CA GLU A 90 -1.55 -5.09 -4.24
C GLU A 90 -1.05 -3.70 -3.85
N ALA A 91 -0.54 -3.55 -2.63
CA ALA A 91 -0.20 -2.23 -2.07
C ALA A 91 1.16 -1.68 -2.53
N HIS A 92 1.91 -2.43 -3.33
CA HIS A 92 3.21 -1.98 -3.84
C HIS A 92 3.62 -2.76 -5.09
N ASN A 93 3.37 -2.16 -6.25
CA ASN A 93 3.80 -2.75 -7.51
C ASN A 93 3.95 -1.71 -8.61
N HIS A 94 4.99 -1.83 -9.44
CA HIS A 94 5.37 -0.87 -10.49
C HIS A 94 4.91 -1.27 -11.89
N ASN A 95 4.09 -2.31 -12.04
CA ASN A 95 3.79 -2.92 -13.32
C ASN A 95 2.87 -2.08 -14.22
N VAL A 96 2.00 -1.22 -13.64
CA VAL A 96 0.97 -0.52 -14.41
C VAL A 96 1.53 0.74 -15.06
N GLY A 97 1.74 0.67 -16.35
CA GLY A 97 2.22 1.78 -17.19
C GLY A 97 2.07 1.42 -18.67
N PRO A 98 2.34 2.36 -19.60
CA PRO A 98 2.25 2.11 -21.02
C PRO A 98 3.29 1.07 -21.44
N SER A 99 2.81 -0.06 -21.93
CA SER A 99 3.67 -1.13 -22.45
C SER A 99 2.90 -1.99 -23.45
N ARG A 100 3.62 -2.68 -24.33
CA ARG A 100 3.01 -3.67 -25.25
C ARG A 100 2.36 -4.86 -24.53
N ARG A 101 2.69 -5.04 -23.22
CA ARG A 101 2.17 -6.13 -22.40
C ARG A 101 1.04 -5.66 -21.46
N LEU A 102 0.60 -4.40 -21.56
CA LEU A 102 -0.39 -3.87 -20.63
C LEU A 102 -1.67 -4.71 -20.59
N ASP A 103 -2.19 -5.12 -21.74
CA ASP A 103 -3.42 -5.93 -21.79
C ASP A 103 -3.26 -7.28 -21.11
N ALA A 104 -2.17 -7.98 -21.41
CA ALA A 104 -1.87 -9.25 -20.76
C ALA A 104 -1.68 -9.08 -19.24
N LEU A 105 -1.06 -7.99 -18.82
CA LEU A 105 -0.88 -7.68 -17.42
C LEU A 105 -2.21 -7.38 -16.71
N LEU A 106 -3.08 -6.56 -17.31
CA LEU A 106 -4.41 -6.28 -16.78
C LEU A 106 -5.25 -7.56 -16.68
N ALA A 107 -5.21 -8.40 -17.72
CA ALA A 107 -5.85 -9.72 -17.72
C ALA A 107 -5.31 -10.60 -16.59
N ARG A 108 -3.98 -10.62 -16.38
CA ARG A 108 -3.34 -11.38 -15.29
C ARG A 108 -3.81 -10.91 -13.92
N TYR A 109 -3.86 -9.60 -13.65
CA TYR A 109 -4.38 -9.07 -12.39
C TYR A 109 -5.83 -9.49 -12.15
N LEU A 110 -6.69 -9.35 -13.14
CA LEU A 110 -8.09 -9.77 -13.04
C LEU A 110 -8.21 -11.30 -12.87
N HIS A 111 -7.41 -12.07 -13.61
CA HIS A 111 -7.36 -13.54 -13.49
C HIS A 111 -7.00 -13.97 -12.05
N ASP A 112 -5.99 -13.34 -11.48
CA ASP A 112 -5.49 -13.60 -10.13
C ASP A 112 -6.38 -13.00 -9.02
N GLY A 113 -7.46 -12.29 -9.38
CA GLY A 113 -8.39 -11.67 -8.44
C GLY A 113 -7.86 -10.42 -7.74
N VAL A 114 -6.75 -9.84 -8.22
CA VAL A 114 -6.15 -8.63 -7.67
C VAL A 114 -6.75 -7.41 -8.37
N PHE A 115 -7.72 -6.76 -7.72
CA PHE A 115 -8.48 -5.67 -8.36
C PHE A 115 -7.97 -4.27 -7.97
N TYR A 116 -7.22 -4.14 -6.87
CA TYR A 116 -6.84 -2.86 -6.28
C TYR A 116 -5.33 -2.78 -6.17
N ILE A 117 -4.72 -1.79 -6.85
CA ILE A 117 -3.27 -1.69 -6.99
C ILE A 117 -2.80 -0.31 -6.59
N LYS A 118 -1.66 -0.25 -5.90
CA LYS A 118 -0.92 0.97 -5.61
C LYS A 118 0.39 0.94 -6.39
N ASN A 119 0.57 1.92 -7.29
CA ASN A 119 1.82 2.12 -8.03
C ASN A 119 2.63 3.24 -7.35
N PRO A 120 3.62 2.88 -6.53
CA PRO A 120 4.29 3.83 -5.64
C PRO A 120 5.39 4.64 -6.32
N ASN A 121 5.70 4.37 -7.57
CA ASN A 121 6.58 5.20 -8.39
C ASN A 121 6.37 4.91 -9.89
N ASN A 122 6.15 5.96 -10.65
CA ASN A 122 5.86 5.89 -12.08
C ASN A 122 6.21 7.20 -12.77
N LEU A 123 6.37 7.15 -14.09
CA LEU A 123 6.47 8.37 -14.90
C LEU A 123 5.14 9.15 -14.85
N PRO A 124 5.16 10.49 -14.79
CA PRO A 124 3.95 11.31 -14.68
C PRO A 124 2.92 11.06 -15.80
N GLY A 125 3.38 10.76 -17.02
CA GLY A 125 2.53 10.44 -18.16
C GLY A 125 1.83 9.09 -18.09
N ASN A 126 2.25 8.18 -17.19
CA ASN A 126 1.71 6.81 -17.15
C ASN A 126 0.21 6.80 -16.87
N ARG A 127 -0.26 7.62 -15.92
CA ARG A 127 -1.70 7.73 -15.61
C ARG A 127 -2.52 8.10 -16.86
N ALA A 128 -2.10 9.11 -17.59
CA ALA A 128 -2.79 9.54 -18.81
C ALA A 128 -2.71 8.47 -19.91
N ALA A 129 -1.57 7.81 -20.06
CA ALA A 129 -1.36 6.77 -21.07
C ALA A 129 -2.22 5.51 -20.85
N VAL A 130 -2.60 5.22 -19.58
CA VAL A 130 -3.47 4.09 -19.26
C VAL A 130 -4.91 4.52 -18.95
N ALA A 131 -5.25 5.80 -19.14
CA ALA A 131 -6.61 6.31 -18.91
C ALA A 131 -7.64 5.53 -19.75
N GLY A 132 -8.78 5.18 -19.15
CA GLY A 132 -9.79 4.33 -19.78
C GLY A 132 -9.48 2.83 -19.81
N ARG A 133 -8.23 2.44 -19.49
CA ARG A 133 -7.81 1.04 -19.39
C ARG A 133 -7.84 0.53 -17.94
N VAL A 134 -7.67 1.42 -16.98
CA VAL A 134 -7.77 1.16 -15.53
C VAL A 134 -8.82 2.07 -14.90
N ASN A 135 -9.16 1.82 -13.65
CA ASN A 135 -10.17 2.58 -12.89
C ASN A 135 -11.56 2.56 -13.58
N THR A 136 -11.91 1.40 -14.14
CA THR A 136 -13.20 1.14 -14.79
C THR A 136 -13.90 -0.06 -14.16
N PRO A 137 -15.22 -0.23 -14.34
CA PRO A 137 -15.95 -1.38 -13.80
C PRO A 137 -15.50 -2.75 -14.36
N THR A 138 -14.72 -2.76 -15.43
CA THR A 138 -14.27 -3.99 -16.11
C THR A 138 -12.77 -4.19 -16.05
N SER A 139 -12.04 -3.36 -15.29
CA SER A 139 -10.59 -3.45 -15.13
C SER A 139 -10.18 -3.23 -13.68
N ILE A 140 -8.89 -3.30 -13.42
CA ILE A 140 -8.30 -3.02 -12.10
C ILE A 140 -8.39 -1.53 -11.74
N ASP A 141 -8.35 -1.23 -10.45
CA ASP A 141 -8.26 0.14 -9.94
C ASP A 141 -6.84 0.40 -9.43
N VAL A 142 -6.27 1.55 -9.83
CA VAL A 142 -4.87 1.89 -9.56
C VAL A 142 -4.74 3.31 -9.02
N THR A 143 -3.91 3.49 -8.00
CA THR A 143 -3.42 4.79 -7.52
C THR A 143 -1.95 4.99 -7.93
N PHE A 144 -1.54 6.23 -8.17
CA PHE A 144 -0.23 6.59 -8.72
C PHE A 144 0.46 7.66 -7.87
N ALA A 145 1.74 7.44 -7.53
CA ALA A 145 2.56 8.43 -6.83
C ALA A 145 3.23 9.44 -7.76
N ASN A 146 3.44 9.09 -9.03
CA ASN A 146 4.41 9.73 -9.92
C ASN A 146 5.85 9.57 -9.39
N GLY A 147 6.77 10.52 -9.70
CA GLY A 147 8.16 10.45 -9.27
C GLY A 147 8.33 10.61 -7.75
N GLY A 148 9.12 9.73 -7.16
CA GLY A 148 9.40 9.76 -5.73
C GLY A 148 10.52 10.73 -5.34
N LEU A 149 10.52 11.21 -4.09
CA LEU A 149 11.52 12.13 -3.56
C LEU A 149 12.70 11.35 -2.96
N THR A 150 13.92 11.70 -3.39
CA THR A 150 15.16 11.07 -2.92
C THR A 150 16.29 12.11 -2.85
N ALA A 151 17.50 11.71 -2.48
CA ALA A 151 18.70 12.57 -2.58
C ALA A 151 19.38 12.44 -3.95
N SER A 152 20.25 13.37 -4.30
CA SER A 152 21.12 13.26 -5.48
C SER A 152 21.94 11.98 -5.44
N GLY A 153 21.84 11.17 -6.50
CA GLY A 153 22.47 9.85 -6.58
C GLY A 153 21.88 8.79 -5.63
N GLY A 154 20.75 9.07 -4.99
CA GLY A 154 20.03 8.13 -4.15
C GLY A 154 19.13 7.18 -4.95
N HIS A 155 18.65 6.10 -4.32
CA HIS A 155 17.66 5.22 -4.94
C HIS A 155 16.39 6.02 -5.30
N PRO A 156 15.80 5.88 -6.49
CA PRO A 156 16.04 4.88 -7.54
C PRO A 156 16.88 5.40 -8.74
N VAL A 157 17.79 6.33 -8.54
CA VAL A 157 18.57 6.97 -9.65
C VAL A 157 19.37 5.93 -10.44
N GLU A 158 19.89 4.90 -9.78
CA GLU A 158 20.62 3.80 -10.41
C GLU A 158 19.72 3.00 -11.38
N MET A 159 18.44 2.84 -11.07
CA MET A 159 17.47 2.19 -11.95
C MET A 159 17.23 3.03 -13.22
N VAL A 160 17.08 4.34 -13.06
CA VAL A 160 16.93 5.27 -14.20
C VAL A 160 18.16 5.18 -15.10
N ARG A 161 19.37 5.31 -14.53
CA ARG A 161 20.61 5.21 -15.29
C ARG A 161 20.71 3.89 -16.05
N ARG A 162 20.38 2.78 -15.43
CA ARG A 162 20.37 1.46 -16.07
C ARG A 162 19.35 1.37 -17.21
N ASN A 163 18.15 1.92 -17.05
CA ASN A 163 17.11 1.91 -18.08
C ASN A 163 17.45 2.82 -19.26
N VAL A 164 18.07 3.98 -19.01
CA VAL A 164 18.59 4.87 -20.05
C VAL A 164 19.73 4.17 -20.83
N ALA A 165 20.67 3.54 -20.15
CA ALA A 165 21.76 2.82 -20.77
C ALA A 165 21.28 1.63 -21.65
N ARG A 166 20.12 1.04 -21.32
CA ARG A 166 19.47 -0.01 -22.11
C ARG A 166 18.57 0.51 -23.23
N GLY A 167 18.47 1.83 -23.41
CA GLY A 167 17.59 2.45 -24.39
C GLY A 167 16.09 2.28 -24.10
N MET A 168 15.73 1.88 -22.88
CA MET A 168 14.33 1.75 -22.48
C MET A 168 13.74 3.11 -22.05
N TRP A 169 14.57 4.00 -21.56
CA TRP A 169 14.21 5.34 -21.13
C TRP A 169 15.17 6.37 -21.74
N THR A 170 14.77 7.63 -21.66
CA THR A 170 15.60 8.79 -22.02
C THR A 170 16.09 9.52 -20.75
N ALA A 171 17.00 10.46 -20.87
CA ALA A 171 17.44 11.30 -19.76
C ALA A 171 16.26 12.13 -19.17
N ALA A 172 15.27 12.50 -19.99
CA ALA A 172 14.09 13.24 -19.57
C ALA A 172 13.15 12.42 -18.68
N ASP A 173 13.26 11.10 -18.68
CA ASP A 173 12.50 10.21 -17.79
C ASP A 173 13.11 10.13 -16.38
N GLY A 174 14.21 10.83 -16.12
CA GLY A 174 14.93 10.83 -14.87
C GLY A 174 14.42 11.85 -13.85
N GLU A 175 15.29 12.80 -13.51
CA GLU A 175 14.97 13.86 -12.54
C GLU A 175 13.86 14.78 -13.06
N GLY A 176 12.93 15.13 -12.15
CA GLY A 176 11.73 15.88 -12.53
C GLY A 176 10.60 15.03 -13.12
N ALA A 177 10.85 13.73 -13.37
CA ALA A 177 9.86 12.78 -13.88
C ALA A 177 9.74 11.55 -12.98
N PHE A 178 10.70 10.60 -13.03
CA PHE A 178 10.66 9.38 -12.25
C PHE A 178 11.14 9.59 -10.80
N TYR A 179 11.98 10.59 -10.55
CA TYR A 179 12.38 10.98 -9.20
C TYR A 179 12.61 12.49 -9.09
N TRP A 180 12.65 12.98 -7.85
CA TRP A 180 12.97 14.36 -7.49
C TRP A 180 14.15 14.33 -6.52
N ALA A 181 15.30 14.89 -6.93
CA ALA A 181 16.48 15.00 -6.07
C ALA A 181 16.32 16.20 -5.11
N VAL A 182 16.13 15.89 -3.82
CA VAL A 182 15.86 16.88 -2.78
C VAL A 182 16.93 16.79 -1.69
N ASP A 183 18.07 17.44 -1.89
CA ASP A 183 19.20 17.39 -0.96
C ASP A 183 19.07 18.37 0.21
N ASN A 184 18.18 19.37 0.10
CA ASN A 184 18.00 20.38 1.12
C ASN A 184 16.64 21.08 0.97
N ARG A 185 16.31 21.93 1.95
CA ARG A 185 15.05 22.67 1.96
C ARG A 185 14.87 23.58 0.73
N ALA A 186 15.92 24.24 0.27
CA ALA A 186 15.84 25.12 -0.91
C ALA A 186 15.52 24.31 -2.19
N ALA A 187 16.07 23.10 -2.34
CA ALA A 187 15.70 22.20 -3.43
C ALA A 187 14.21 21.77 -3.32
N LEU A 188 13.75 21.42 -2.12
CA LEU A 188 12.35 21.10 -1.87
C LEU A 188 11.44 22.28 -2.22
N ASP A 189 11.79 23.51 -1.83
CA ASP A 189 10.99 24.71 -2.11
C ASP A 189 10.85 24.95 -3.62
N ARG A 190 11.92 24.78 -4.38
CA ARG A 190 11.91 24.96 -5.85
C ARG A 190 11.09 23.91 -6.57
N GLN A 191 11.17 22.63 -6.13
CA GLN A 191 10.55 21.50 -6.84
C GLN A 191 9.10 21.27 -6.42
N TRP A 192 8.71 21.71 -5.21
CA TRP A 192 7.40 21.41 -4.63
C TRP A 192 6.20 21.75 -5.52
N PRO A 193 6.13 22.92 -6.19
CA PRO A 193 5.04 23.24 -7.09
C PRO A 193 4.90 22.23 -8.24
N ALA A 194 6.01 21.81 -8.85
CA ALA A 194 6.01 20.87 -9.95
C ALA A 194 5.61 19.44 -9.50
N ILE A 195 6.06 19.02 -8.30
CA ILE A 195 5.64 17.75 -7.70
C ILE A 195 4.11 17.71 -7.57
N LEU A 196 3.50 18.77 -7.03
CA LEU A 196 2.04 18.85 -6.88
C LEU A 196 1.31 18.97 -8.21
N ALA A 197 1.87 19.71 -9.18
CA ALA A 197 1.27 19.87 -10.52
C ALA A 197 1.14 18.53 -11.26
N GLY A 198 1.98 17.55 -10.96
CA GLY A 198 1.87 16.18 -11.47
C GLY A 198 0.61 15.44 -11.01
N GLY A 199 -0.14 15.96 -10.05
CA GLY A 199 -1.39 15.38 -9.55
C GLY A 199 -1.26 13.98 -8.95
N PRO A 200 -0.27 13.70 -8.06
CA PRO A 200 -0.13 12.39 -7.43
C PRO A 200 -1.32 12.09 -6.52
N ASP A 201 -1.68 10.81 -6.38
CA ASP A 201 -2.69 10.35 -5.40
C ASP A 201 -2.10 10.31 -3.98
N PHE A 202 -0.79 10.16 -3.87
CA PHE A 202 0.01 10.14 -2.64
C PHE A 202 1.47 10.45 -2.99
N LEU A 203 2.29 10.83 -2.02
CA LEU A 203 3.73 11.04 -2.25
C LEU A 203 4.53 9.78 -1.91
N LYS A 204 5.55 9.51 -2.73
CA LYS A 204 6.59 8.51 -2.45
C LYS A 204 7.86 9.21 -2.01
N THR A 205 8.50 8.67 -0.96
CA THR A 205 9.82 9.11 -0.48
C THR A 205 10.73 7.91 -0.26
N TYR A 206 12.04 8.14 -0.24
CA TYR A 206 13.04 7.09 -0.08
C TYR A 206 13.98 7.42 1.06
N LEU A 207 13.95 6.60 2.12
CA LEU A 207 14.98 6.52 3.15
C LEU A 207 15.78 5.24 2.94
N LEU A 208 17.10 5.38 2.89
CA LEU A 208 18.01 4.24 2.82
C LEU A 208 19.19 4.51 3.74
N TYR A 209 19.37 3.65 4.73
CA TYR A 209 20.48 3.73 5.68
C TYR A 209 20.60 5.10 6.33
N SER A 210 19.48 5.63 6.82
CA SER A 210 19.40 6.97 7.43
C SER A 210 20.36 7.16 8.59
N GLU A 211 20.71 6.09 9.33
CA GLU A 211 21.72 6.07 10.39
C GLU A 211 23.13 6.31 9.86
N GLN A 212 23.34 6.15 8.56
CA GLN A 212 24.61 6.38 7.87
C GLN A 212 24.54 7.58 6.92
N TYR A 213 23.50 8.40 6.99
CA TYR A 213 23.28 9.50 6.04
C TYR A 213 24.50 10.42 5.91
N ALA A 214 25.10 10.86 7.03
CA ALA A 214 26.24 11.75 7.02
C ALA A 214 27.48 11.14 6.29
N ARG A 215 27.64 9.82 6.36
CA ARG A 215 28.71 9.09 5.66
C ARG A 215 28.40 8.92 4.16
N ARG A 216 27.13 8.61 3.84
CA ARG A 216 26.73 8.19 2.47
C ARG A 216 26.43 9.35 1.55
N ARG A 217 25.96 10.49 2.05
CA ARG A 217 25.40 11.57 1.25
C ARG A 217 26.37 12.11 0.18
N ASP A 218 27.64 12.28 0.53
CA ASP A 218 28.67 12.87 -0.36
C ASP A 218 29.59 11.82 -0.98
N ASP A 219 29.44 10.54 -0.64
CA ASP A 219 30.26 9.45 -1.14
C ASP A 219 29.62 8.76 -2.34
N SER A 220 30.29 8.83 -3.50
CA SER A 220 29.82 8.24 -4.75
C SER A 220 29.83 6.71 -4.75
N THR A 221 30.54 6.06 -3.85
CA THR A 221 30.52 4.58 -3.71
C THR A 221 29.14 4.07 -3.29
N TYR A 222 28.34 4.94 -2.65
CA TYR A 222 26.94 4.63 -2.27
C TYR A 222 25.92 5.10 -3.31
N PHE A 223 26.31 5.28 -4.57
CA PHE A 223 25.36 5.59 -5.64
C PHE A 223 24.26 4.53 -5.75
N GLY A 224 22.98 4.96 -5.64
CA GLY A 224 21.83 4.06 -5.58
C GLY A 224 21.56 3.42 -4.20
N TRP A 225 22.45 3.63 -3.23
CA TRP A 225 22.36 3.03 -1.89
C TRP A 225 22.33 4.10 -0.78
N LYS A 226 21.69 5.20 -1.07
CA LYS A 226 21.37 6.29 -0.15
C LYS A 226 20.02 6.89 -0.49
N GLY A 227 19.42 7.63 0.43
CA GLY A 227 18.11 8.26 0.30
C GLY A 227 18.12 9.70 0.78
N LEU A 228 16.95 10.24 1.05
CA LEU A 228 16.74 11.57 1.61
C LEU A 228 17.51 11.77 2.92
N ASP A 229 17.87 13.03 3.17
CA ASP A 229 18.21 13.46 4.54
C ASP A 229 16.99 13.16 5.44
N PRO A 230 17.14 12.31 6.46
CA PRO A 230 16.04 12.02 7.37
C PRO A 230 15.51 13.26 8.10
N ALA A 231 16.32 14.31 8.24
CA ALA A 231 15.90 15.58 8.81
C ALA A 231 14.94 16.39 7.92
N LEU A 232 14.89 16.12 6.61
CA LEU A 232 13.93 16.74 5.68
C LEU A 232 12.56 16.06 5.68
N LEU A 233 12.49 14.78 6.03
CA LEU A 233 11.26 14.00 5.90
C LEU A 233 10.08 14.59 6.70
N PRO A 234 10.24 15.09 7.94
CA PRO A 234 9.14 15.73 8.67
C PRO A 234 8.53 16.93 7.94
N GLU A 235 9.35 17.73 7.27
CA GLU A 235 8.88 18.86 6.47
C GLU A 235 8.13 18.41 5.22
N ILE A 236 8.62 17.37 4.55
CA ILE A 236 7.95 16.77 3.37
C ILE A 236 6.57 16.24 3.79
N VAL A 237 6.51 15.47 4.88
CA VAL A 237 5.24 14.92 5.42
C VAL A 237 4.27 16.05 5.75
N ARG A 238 4.73 17.08 6.46
CA ARG A 238 3.90 18.22 6.82
C ARG A 238 3.35 18.96 5.61
N ARG A 239 4.14 19.13 4.55
CA ARG A 239 3.70 19.74 3.28
C ARG A 239 2.69 18.87 2.54
N ALA A 240 2.95 17.57 2.47
CA ALA A 240 2.05 16.61 1.87
C ALA A 240 0.68 16.60 2.54
N HIS A 241 0.64 16.53 3.88
CA HIS A 241 -0.60 16.57 4.65
C HIS A 241 -1.39 17.85 4.42
N ARG A 242 -0.72 19.03 4.35
CA ARG A 242 -1.40 20.28 3.99
C ARG A 242 -1.98 20.27 2.58
N ALA A 243 -1.37 19.52 1.66
CA ALA A 243 -1.90 19.31 0.32
C ALA A 243 -2.96 18.19 0.25
N GLY A 244 -3.29 17.56 1.37
CA GLY A 244 -4.24 16.44 1.46
C GLY A 244 -3.68 15.14 0.88
N LEU A 245 -2.34 15.00 0.81
CA LEU A 245 -1.65 13.81 0.32
C LEU A 245 -1.08 13.00 1.50
N ARG A 246 -1.19 11.68 1.42
CA ARG A 246 -0.49 10.75 2.30
C ARG A 246 0.93 10.56 1.81
N VAL A 247 1.84 10.18 2.71
CA VAL A 247 3.24 9.91 2.41
C VAL A 247 3.56 8.44 2.61
N SER A 248 4.10 7.82 1.57
CA SER A 248 4.53 6.43 1.51
C SER A 248 6.05 6.39 1.41
N THR A 249 6.73 5.91 2.45
CA THR A 249 8.19 5.97 2.59
C THR A 249 8.82 4.60 2.40
N HIS A 250 9.74 4.48 1.45
CA HIS A 250 10.62 3.32 1.31
C HIS A 250 11.62 3.28 2.45
N VAL A 251 11.90 2.10 3.00
CA VAL A 251 12.89 1.87 4.05
C VAL A 251 13.72 0.61 3.77
N GLU A 252 14.97 0.58 4.21
CA GLU A 252 15.84 -0.59 4.16
C GLU A 252 16.10 -1.13 5.56
N THR A 253 16.38 -0.25 6.52
CA THR A 253 16.82 -0.60 7.87
C THR A 253 15.75 -0.32 8.93
N ALA A 254 15.93 -0.86 10.13
CA ALA A 254 15.10 -0.52 11.28
C ALA A 254 15.26 0.97 11.67
N ALA A 255 16.43 1.56 11.42
CA ALA A 255 16.64 2.99 11.63
C ALA A 255 15.81 3.84 10.65
N ASP A 256 15.75 3.46 9.37
CA ASP A 256 14.86 4.09 8.39
C ASP A 256 13.40 4.00 8.81
N PHE A 257 12.99 2.81 9.30
CA PHE A 257 11.63 2.57 9.81
C PHE A 257 11.30 3.52 10.97
N GLY A 258 12.20 3.62 11.96
CA GLY A 258 12.05 4.55 13.08
C GLY A 258 12.02 6.01 12.65
N ALA A 259 12.87 6.42 11.69
CA ALA A 259 12.91 7.77 11.14
C ALA A 259 11.63 8.12 10.37
N ALA A 260 11.08 7.19 9.57
CA ALA A 260 9.81 7.38 8.87
C ALA A 260 8.64 7.58 9.86
N LEU A 261 8.59 6.79 10.93
CA LEU A 261 7.61 6.97 12.02
C LEU A 261 7.79 8.30 12.74
N ALA A 262 9.03 8.70 13.03
CA ALA A 262 9.31 9.97 13.70
C ALA A 262 8.86 11.18 12.87
N ALA A 263 8.94 11.04 11.54
CA ALA A 263 8.47 12.06 10.60
C ALA A 263 6.94 12.08 10.41
N GLY A 264 6.22 11.06 10.89
CA GLY A 264 4.77 10.93 10.72
C GLY A 264 4.35 10.39 9.35
N ALA A 265 5.15 9.54 8.72
CA ALA A 265 4.78 8.87 7.47
C ALA A 265 3.51 8.03 7.65
N ASP A 266 2.59 8.12 6.68
CA ASP A 266 1.32 7.39 6.72
C ASP A 266 1.48 5.92 6.36
N GLU A 267 2.51 5.62 5.59
CA GLU A 267 2.80 4.28 5.12
C GLU A 267 4.31 4.07 5.00
N ILE A 268 4.75 2.91 5.44
CA ILE A 268 6.12 2.44 5.30
C ILE A 268 6.12 1.29 4.31
N ASN A 269 6.90 1.42 3.25
CA ASN A 269 7.07 0.37 2.27
C ASN A 269 8.28 -0.45 2.63
N HIS A 270 8.09 -1.73 2.56
CA HIS A 270 8.98 -2.81 2.91
C HIS A 270 9.08 -3.05 4.43
N VAL A 271 9.13 -4.30 4.78
CA VAL A 271 9.60 -4.71 6.11
C VAL A 271 11.13 -4.69 6.06
N PRO A 272 11.83 -4.05 7.03
CA PRO A 272 13.29 -3.96 7.01
C PRO A 272 13.98 -5.28 6.73
N GLY A 273 15.00 -5.25 5.86
CA GLY A 273 15.74 -6.44 5.42
C GLY A 273 15.13 -7.21 4.27
N PHE A 274 14.13 -6.63 3.57
CA PHE A 274 13.39 -7.30 2.50
C PHE A 274 14.24 -7.70 1.28
N ARG A 275 15.38 -7.09 1.02
CA ARG A 275 16.27 -7.43 -0.10
C ARG A 275 17.75 -7.67 0.26
N GLY A 276 18.11 -7.54 1.53
CA GLY A 276 19.48 -7.75 1.98
C GLY A 276 20.33 -6.47 1.98
N ASP A 277 21.64 -6.61 1.93
CA ASP A 277 22.61 -5.51 1.94
C ASP A 277 22.86 -4.92 0.53
N GLU A 278 23.68 -3.86 0.47
CA GLU A 278 24.09 -3.17 -0.76
C GLU A 278 24.83 -4.04 -1.78
N HIS A 279 25.19 -5.26 -1.43
CA HIS A 279 25.79 -6.25 -2.33
C HIS A 279 24.80 -7.38 -2.68
N GLU A 280 23.50 -7.18 -2.42
CA GLU A 280 22.43 -8.18 -2.61
C GLU A 280 22.68 -9.46 -1.79
N ARG A 281 23.50 -9.37 -0.72
CA ARG A 281 23.77 -10.46 0.20
C ARG A 281 22.90 -10.28 1.44
N PHE A 282 22.38 -11.38 1.93
CA PHE A 282 21.68 -11.32 3.21
C PHE A 282 22.70 -11.24 4.36
N PRO A 283 22.67 -10.18 5.18
CA PRO A 283 23.72 -9.94 6.17
C PRO A 283 23.76 -11.04 7.23
N ALA A 284 24.97 -11.32 7.76
CA ALA A 284 25.13 -12.24 8.87
C ALA A 284 24.54 -11.65 10.17
N ASP A 285 24.69 -10.34 10.37
CA ASP A 285 24.09 -9.59 11.48
C ASP A 285 22.75 -8.99 11.03
N THR A 286 21.64 -9.50 11.58
CA THR A 286 20.30 -9.04 11.26
C THR A 286 19.81 -7.89 12.13
N ARG A 287 20.53 -7.54 13.21
CA ARG A 287 20.12 -6.50 14.17
C ARG A 287 19.77 -5.14 13.53
N PRO A 288 20.50 -4.63 12.52
CA PRO A 288 20.17 -3.39 11.86
C PRO A 288 18.80 -3.40 11.13
N TYR A 289 18.25 -4.59 10.91
CA TYR A 289 16.99 -4.80 10.19
C TYR A 289 15.85 -5.30 11.11
N GLU A 290 16.08 -5.42 12.41
CA GLU A 290 15.07 -5.91 13.35
C GLU A 290 14.21 -4.76 13.86
N VAL A 291 12.91 -4.81 13.55
CA VAL A 291 11.92 -3.84 14.03
C VAL A 291 11.81 -3.97 15.55
N THR A 292 11.97 -2.85 16.26
CA THR A 292 11.87 -2.83 17.73
C THR A 292 10.42 -2.83 18.20
N ASP A 293 10.18 -3.31 19.43
CA ASP A 293 8.86 -3.22 20.08
C ASP A 293 8.39 -1.77 20.22
N ALA A 294 9.31 -0.84 20.48
CA ALA A 294 9.01 0.58 20.60
C ALA A 294 8.52 1.17 19.27
N ASP A 295 9.18 0.84 18.16
CA ASP A 295 8.76 1.31 16.84
C ASP A 295 7.46 0.66 16.38
N ALA A 296 7.27 -0.64 16.65
CA ALA A 296 6.01 -1.30 16.36
C ALA A 296 4.85 -0.70 17.17
N ALA A 297 5.04 -0.41 18.45
CA ALA A 297 4.04 0.27 19.28
C ALA A 297 3.72 1.69 18.75
N ARG A 298 4.75 2.44 18.33
CA ARG A 298 4.58 3.75 17.70
C ARG A 298 3.80 3.65 16.39
N ALA A 299 4.15 2.71 15.50
CA ALA A 299 3.44 2.49 14.24
C ALA A 299 1.97 2.19 14.46
N ALA A 300 1.64 1.34 15.44
CA ALA A 300 0.27 1.02 15.82
C ALA A 300 -0.49 2.26 16.35
N ALA A 301 0.12 3.01 17.26
CA ALA A 301 -0.47 4.21 17.85
C ALA A 301 -0.74 5.31 16.79
N GLN A 302 0.15 5.48 15.82
CA GLN A 302 -0.01 6.42 14.71
C GLN A 302 -0.98 5.92 13.64
N GLY A 303 -1.29 4.62 13.62
CA GLY A 303 -2.08 3.98 12.56
C GLY A 303 -1.33 3.92 11.23
N THR A 304 0.01 3.96 11.25
CA THR A 304 0.85 3.80 10.08
C THR A 304 0.64 2.41 9.46
N VAL A 305 0.51 2.36 8.14
CA VAL A 305 0.41 1.10 7.39
C VAL A 305 1.81 0.62 7.02
N VAL A 306 2.11 -0.66 7.24
CA VAL A 306 3.36 -1.29 6.79
C VAL A 306 3.05 -2.26 5.65
N VAL A 307 3.66 -2.03 4.49
CA VAL A 307 3.54 -2.88 3.30
C VAL A 307 4.65 -3.94 3.32
N THR A 308 4.30 -5.21 3.10
CA THR A 308 5.20 -6.34 3.38
C THR A 308 6.36 -6.48 2.38
N THR A 309 6.11 -6.76 1.13
CA THR A 309 7.08 -6.91 0.01
C THR A 309 8.23 -7.91 0.26
N LEU A 310 7.91 -9.03 0.85
CA LEU A 310 8.90 -10.06 1.25
C LEU A 310 8.98 -11.22 0.24
N GLY A 311 8.01 -11.30 -0.69
CA GLY A 311 7.87 -12.40 -1.65
C GLY A 311 9.06 -12.62 -2.58
N GLY A 312 9.93 -11.61 -2.75
CA GLY A 312 11.18 -11.75 -3.49
C GLY A 312 12.07 -12.89 -2.99
N PHE A 313 12.03 -13.19 -1.70
CA PHE A 313 12.75 -14.34 -1.14
C PHE A 313 12.20 -15.70 -1.56
N ALA A 314 10.94 -15.76 -2.01
CA ALA A 314 10.36 -17.01 -2.52
C ALA A 314 11.09 -17.56 -3.75
N THR A 315 11.83 -16.70 -4.48
CA THR A 315 12.63 -17.09 -5.62
C THR A 315 13.92 -17.85 -5.26
N LEU A 316 14.36 -17.75 -4.00
CA LEU A 316 15.52 -18.49 -3.51
C LEU A 316 15.14 -19.95 -3.24
N ASP A 317 15.91 -20.87 -3.83
CA ASP A 317 15.70 -22.31 -3.60
C ASP A 317 15.97 -22.70 -2.15
N PRO A 318 14.99 -23.18 -1.40
CA PRO A 318 15.18 -23.57 0.00
C PRO A 318 16.07 -24.81 0.19
N ALA A 319 16.28 -25.61 -0.87
CA ALA A 319 17.14 -26.79 -0.86
C ALA A 319 18.47 -26.60 -1.59
N GLY A 320 18.63 -25.49 -2.34
CA GLY A 320 19.78 -25.20 -3.18
C GLY A 320 20.89 -24.39 -2.49
N PRO A 321 21.81 -23.82 -3.29
CA PRO A 321 22.94 -23.01 -2.81
C PRO A 321 22.51 -21.82 -1.93
N ASP A 322 21.34 -21.27 -2.19
CA ASP A 322 20.78 -20.12 -1.46
C ASP A 322 20.02 -20.51 -0.19
N SER A 323 19.99 -21.79 0.19
CA SER A 323 19.19 -22.28 1.31
C SER A 323 19.54 -21.61 2.66
N VAL A 324 20.80 -21.26 2.89
CA VAL A 324 21.21 -20.53 4.11
C VAL A 324 20.69 -19.10 4.09
N ARG A 325 20.81 -18.41 2.94
CA ARG A 325 20.29 -17.05 2.72
C ARG A 325 18.78 -17.05 2.91
N ARG A 326 18.09 -18.01 2.29
CA ARG A 326 16.63 -18.15 2.40
C ARG A 326 16.19 -18.34 3.86
N ARG A 327 16.78 -19.27 4.60
CA ARG A 327 16.43 -19.49 6.02
C ARG A 327 16.67 -18.26 6.90
N ARG A 328 17.75 -17.50 6.66
CA ARG A 328 18.00 -16.25 7.41
C ARG A 328 16.97 -15.18 7.07
N ALA A 329 16.64 -15.01 5.81
CA ALA A 329 15.61 -14.07 5.35
C ALA A 329 14.24 -14.43 5.94
N ASP A 330 13.84 -15.70 5.87
CA ASP A 330 12.59 -16.18 6.45
C ASP A 330 12.52 -15.96 7.96
N ALA A 331 13.63 -16.19 8.67
CA ALA A 331 13.71 -15.99 10.13
C ALA A 331 13.56 -14.52 10.51
N LEU A 332 14.23 -13.59 9.80
CA LEU A 332 14.11 -12.15 10.03
C LEU A 332 12.71 -11.66 9.68
N ALA A 333 12.19 -12.04 8.51
CA ALA A 333 10.83 -11.68 8.06
C ALA A 333 9.78 -12.12 9.08
N ALA A 334 9.84 -13.38 9.51
CA ALA A 334 8.91 -13.92 10.50
C ALA A 334 9.04 -13.22 11.87
N ARG A 335 10.26 -12.85 12.31
CA ARG A 335 10.50 -12.08 13.53
C ARG A 335 9.83 -10.72 13.45
N ASN A 336 10.14 -9.93 12.41
CA ASN A 336 9.61 -8.61 12.22
C ASN A 336 8.07 -8.62 12.10
N LEU A 337 7.51 -9.53 11.32
CA LEU A 337 6.07 -9.69 11.21
C LEU A 337 5.40 -10.03 12.54
N ARG A 338 5.98 -10.96 13.35
CA ARG A 338 5.45 -11.28 14.68
C ARG A 338 5.47 -10.07 15.60
N THR A 339 6.54 -9.25 15.56
CA THR A 339 6.63 -8.00 16.33
C THR A 339 5.54 -7.03 15.90
N LEU A 340 5.38 -6.78 14.60
CA LEU A 340 4.34 -5.88 14.07
C LEU A 340 2.92 -6.36 14.43
N VAL A 341 2.64 -7.65 14.26
CA VAL A 341 1.34 -8.26 14.58
C VAL A 341 1.03 -8.18 16.08
N ARG A 342 2.01 -8.50 16.93
CA ARG A 342 1.85 -8.44 18.41
C ARG A 342 1.44 -7.05 18.89
N HIS A 343 1.94 -6.00 18.26
CA HIS A 343 1.60 -4.60 18.57
C HIS A 343 0.35 -4.09 17.82
N GLY A 344 -0.29 -4.91 16.98
CA GLY A 344 -1.49 -4.50 16.25
C GLY A 344 -1.23 -3.50 15.12
N VAL A 345 -0.02 -3.50 14.55
CA VAL A 345 0.33 -2.65 13.42
C VAL A 345 -0.53 -2.99 12.21
N ARG A 346 -1.02 -1.98 11.50
CA ARG A 346 -1.76 -2.15 10.27
C ARG A 346 -0.82 -2.63 9.16
N LEU A 347 -1.07 -3.82 8.64
CA LEU A 347 -0.30 -4.36 7.52
C LEU A 347 -1.10 -4.25 6.22
N ALA A 348 -0.39 -4.23 5.10
CA ALA A 348 -0.93 -4.39 3.75
C ALA A 348 0.01 -5.26 2.92
N LEU A 349 -0.54 -6.10 2.04
CA LEU A 349 0.27 -6.89 1.11
C LEU A 349 0.67 -6.05 -0.09
N GLY A 350 1.95 -6.11 -0.42
CA GLY A 350 2.52 -5.63 -1.67
C GLY A 350 3.64 -6.57 -2.11
N SER A 351 3.82 -6.78 -3.40
CA SER A 351 4.81 -7.75 -3.89
C SER A 351 6.13 -7.11 -4.31
N ASP A 352 6.09 -5.89 -4.80
CA ASP A 352 7.21 -5.24 -5.51
C ASP A 352 7.80 -6.13 -6.63
N SER A 353 6.95 -6.98 -7.21
CA SER A 353 7.34 -7.97 -8.19
C SER A 353 7.07 -7.49 -9.61
N TYR A 354 8.10 -7.53 -10.47
CA TYR A 354 7.97 -7.13 -11.86
C TYR A 354 7.34 -8.24 -12.70
N GLY A 355 6.19 -7.94 -13.31
CA GLY A 355 5.48 -8.88 -14.19
C GLY A 355 4.63 -9.92 -13.48
N ASP A 356 4.52 -9.85 -12.14
CA ASP A 356 3.69 -10.73 -11.32
C ASP A 356 2.75 -9.94 -10.42
N THR A 357 1.93 -10.62 -9.62
CA THR A 357 0.91 -10.06 -8.74
C THR A 357 1.16 -10.43 -7.28
N SER A 358 0.41 -9.84 -6.35
CA SER A 358 0.52 -10.13 -4.91
C SER A 358 0.20 -11.57 -4.48
N VAL A 359 -0.19 -12.45 -5.42
CA VAL A 359 -0.39 -13.88 -5.13
C VAL A 359 0.89 -14.52 -4.59
N GLY A 360 2.06 -14.22 -5.21
CA GLY A 360 3.36 -14.72 -4.75
C GLY A 360 3.69 -14.27 -3.33
N GLU A 361 3.45 -12.99 -3.02
CA GLU A 361 3.61 -12.46 -1.66
C GLU A 361 2.70 -13.15 -0.66
N ALA A 362 1.40 -13.31 -0.98
CA ALA A 362 0.44 -13.96 -0.10
C ALA A 362 0.84 -15.41 0.23
N LEU A 363 1.28 -16.18 -0.76
CA LEU A 363 1.74 -17.56 -0.59
C LEU A 363 3.05 -17.63 0.21
N TYR A 364 3.97 -16.68 0.00
CA TYR A 364 5.19 -16.58 0.79
C TYR A 364 4.89 -16.31 2.27
N LEU A 365 4.03 -15.32 2.55
CA LEU A 365 3.61 -14.98 3.92
C LEU A 365 2.88 -16.15 4.61
N HIS A 366 2.07 -16.91 3.87
CA HIS A 366 1.46 -18.14 4.36
C HIS A 366 2.54 -19.15 4.79
N GLY A 367 3.56 -19.35 3.94
CA GLY A 367 4.68 -20.28 4.22
C GLY A 367 5.51 -19.91 5.44
N LEU A 368 5.55 -18.63 5.85
CA LEU A 368 6.25 -18.20 7.08
C LEU A 368 5.56 -18.64 8.38
N GLY A 369 4.29 -19.08 8.33
CA GLY A 369 3.55 -19.56 9.50
C GLY A 369 3.33 -18.50 10.59
N VAL A 370 3.29 -17.22 10.20
CA VAL A 370 3.01 -16.10 11.13
C VAL A 370 1.52 -15.84 11.26
N PHE A 371 0.77 -16.06 10.18
CA PHE A 371 -0.66 -15.77 10.09
C PHE A 371 -1.48 -17.04 9.97
N SER A 372 -2.66 -17.08 10.60
CA SER A 372 -3.68 -18.04 10.22
C SER A 372 -4.21 -17.71 8.82
N ASN A 373 -4.80 -18.71 8.13
CA ASN A 373 -5.42 -18.51 6.82
C ASN A 373 -6.46 -17.38 6.84
N ALA A 374 -7.30 -17.33 7.88
CA ALA A 374 -8.31 -16.27 8.04
C ALA A 374 -7.66 -14.88 8.20
N THR A 375 -6.60 -14.78 9.01
CA THR A 375 -5.90 -13.50 9.21
C THR A 375 -5.23 -13.03 7.93
N LEU A 376 -4.56 -13.92 7.21
CA LEU A 376 -3.91 -13.59 5.95
C LEU A 376 -4.92 -13.20 4.87
N LEU A 377 -6.07 -13.90 4.81
CA LEU A 377 -7.15 -13.55 3.89
C LEU A 377 -7.72 -12.15 4.18
N ARG A 378 -8.00 -11.82 5.46
CA ARG A 378 -8.42 -10.46 5.85
C ARG A 378 -7.39 -9.42 5.50
N LEU A 379 -6.12 -9.71 5.75
CA LEU A 379 -5.03 -8.81 5.42
C LEU A 379 -5.03 -8.48 3.92
N TRP A 380 -5.11 -9.51 3.09
CA TRP A 380 -5.00 -9.36 1.64
C TRP A 380 -6.27 -8.82 0.97
N ALA A 381 -7.45 -9.32 1.38
CA ALA A 381 -8.72 -9.01 0.73
C ALA A 381 -9.47 -7.81 1.37
N GLU A 382 -9.19 -7.48 2.65
CA GLU A 382 -9.88 -6.39 3.33
C GLU A 382 -8.96 -5.23 3.67
N ALA A 383 -7.87 -5.46 4.40
CA ALA A 383 -7.00 -4.40 4.89
C ALA A 383 -6.23 -3.73 3.74
N THR A 384 -5.70 -4.52 2.81
CA THR A 384 -4.91 -4.02 1.68
C THR A 384 -5.72 -3.12 0.73
N PRO A 385 -6.90 -3.49 0.21
CA PRO A 385 -7.72 -2.59 -0.59
C PRO A 385 -8.07 -1.28 0.11
N ARG A 386 -8.36 -1.32 1.41
CA ARG A 386 -8.65 -0.11 2.21
C ARG A 386 -7.43 0.77 2.46
N ALA A 387 -6.23 0.18 2.55
CA ALA A 387 -4.99 0.95 2.63
C ALA A 387 -4.71 1.70 1.32
N ILE A 388 -5.00 1.06 0.18
CA ILE A 388 -4.82 1.66 -1.16
C ILE A 388 -5.85 2.77 -1.41
N PHE A 389 -7.13 2.51 -1.09
CA PHE A 389 -8.27 3.41 -1.32
C PHE A 389 -9.01 3.75 -0.01
N PRO A 390 -8.42 4.53 0.90
CA PRO A 390 -8.98 4.77 2.24
C PRO A 390 -10.33 5.52 2.23
N GLY A 391 -10.67 6.19 1.12
CA GLY A 391 -11.95 6.87 0.93
C GLY A 391 -13.07 6.00 0.37
N ARG A 392 -12.80 4.72 0.02
CA ARG A 392 -13.79 3.80 -0.58
C ARG A 392 -14.25 2.75 0.42
N ARG A 393 -15.47 2.28 0.23
CA ARG A 393 -16.06 1.18 1.01
C ARG A 393 -15.77 -0.14 0.30
N LEU A 394 -14.64 -0.76 0.64
CA LEU A 394 -14.08 -1.96 0.00
C LEU A 394 -13.80 -3.07 1.02
N GLY A 395 -13.71 -4.30 0.52
CA GLY A 395 -13.22 -5.45 1.27
C GLY A 395 -14.21 -5.98 2.30
N ARG A 396 -15.50 -5.67 2.19
CA ARG A 396 -16.59 -6.19 3.03
C ARG A 396 -17.81 -6.48 2.19
N PHE A 397 -18.74 -7.22 2.77
CA PHE A 397 -20.02 -7.58 2.18
C PHE A 397 -21.20 -6.93 2.94
N ALA A 398 -21.03 -5.68 3.34
CA ALA A 398 -22.06 -4.90 4.01
C ALA A 398 -22.85 -4.07 2.99
N PRO A 399 -24.13 -3.72 3.30
CA PRO A 399 -24.89 -2.78 2.47
C PRO A 399 -24.13 -1.50 2.17
N ASP A 400 -24.29 -0.99 0.94
CA ASP A 400 -23.60 0.17 0.36
C ASP A 400 -22.08 0.01 0.19
N ASP A 401 -21.47 -1.13 0.54
CA ASP A 401 -20.09 -1.42 0.12
C ASP A 401 -20.08 -1.79 -1.38
N GLU A 402 -18.96 -1.57 -2.04
CA GLU A 402 -18.81 -1.90 -3.46
C GLU A 402 -19.06 -3.39 -3.70
N ALA A 403 -19.99 -3.72 -4.58
CA ALA A 403 -20.38 -5.10 -4.89
C ALA A 403 -19.30 -5.78 -5.76
N SER A 404 -18.12 -5.99 -5.18
CA SER A 404 -16.98 -6.65 -5.79
C SER A 404 -16.56 -7.87 -4.97
N PHE A 405 -16.42 -9.02 -5.64
CA PHE A 405 -16.04 -10.27 -4.98
C PHE A 405 -15.46 -11.31 -5.93
N LEU A 406 -14.84 -12.32 -5.35
CA LEU A 406 -14.34 -13.53 -6.01
C LEU A 406 -15.10 -14.73 -5.44
N ALA A 407 -15.51 -15.67 -6.31
CA ALA A 407 -15.98 -16.98 -5.88
C ALA A 407 -14.88 -18.02 -6.13
N LEU A 408 -14.55 -18.78 -5.08
CA LEU A 408 -13.48 -19.78 -5.08
C LEU A 408 -14.08 -21.18 -5.09
N ALA A 409 -13.46 -22.11 -5.82
CA ALA A 409 -13.89 -23.50 -5.89
C ALA A 409 -13.62 -24.32 -4.61
N GLY A 410 -12.76 -23.83 -3.71
CA GLY A 410 -12.40 -24.51 -2.46
C GLY A 410 -12.28 -23.55 -1.29
N ASP A 411 -12.34 -24.10 -0.07
CA ASP A 411 -12.24 -23.36 1.18
C ASP A 411 -10.80 -22.87 1.42
N PRO A 412 -10.53 -21.55 1.38
CA PRO A 412 -9.19 -21.01 1.63
C PRO A 412 -8.80 -21.03 3.11
N LEU A 413 -9.76 -21.26 4.03
CA LEU A 413 -9.46 -21.39 5.46
C LEU A 413 -8.91 -22.77 5.80
N ILE A 414 -9.31 -23.81 5.03
CA ILE A 414 -8.78 -25.17 5.16
C ILE A 414 -7.46 -25.31 4.41
N ASP A 415 -7.42 -24.87 3.15
CA ASP A 415 -6.23 -24.87 2.30
C ASP A 415 -6.09 -23.50 1.63
N PHE A 416 -5.08 -22.74 2.06
CA PHE A 416 -4.88 -21.38 1.56
C PHE A 416 -4.59 -21.33 0.05
N ALA A 417 -4.07 -22.40 -0.56
CA ALA A 417 -3.83 -22.47 -2.00
C ALA A 417 -5.13 -22.34 -2.83
N ASN A 418 -6.31 -22.57 -2.22
CA ASN A 418 -7.61 -22.37 -2.89
C ASN A 418 -7.89 -20.92 -3.30
N VAL A 419 -7.16 -19.92 -2.78
CA VAL A 419 -7.24 -18.51 -3.27
C VAL A 419 -6.95 -18.38 -4.77
N ARG A 420 -6.24 -19.35 -5.36
CA ARG A 420 -5.93 -19.41 -6.79
C ARG A 420 -7.02 -20.05 -7.64
N ARG A 421 -8.03 -20.70 -7.01
CA ARG A 421 -9.08 -21.44 -7.72
C ARG A 421 -10.34 -20.60 -7.91
N ILE A 422 -10.19 -19.45 -8.57
CA ILE A 422 -11.26 -18.48 -8.78
C ILE A 422 -12.16 -18.92 -9.94
N VAL A 423 -13.41 -19.20 -9.66
CA VAL A 423 -14.43 -19.65 -10.65
C VAL A 423 -15.32 -18.51 -11.14
N LEU A 424 -15.46 -17.43 -10.35
CA LEU A 424 -16.23 -16.25 -10.75
C LEU A 424 -15.57 -14.97 -10.21
N ARG A 425 -15.65 -13.91 -10.99
CA ARG A 425 -15.15 -12.58 -10.64
C ARG A 425 -16.26 -11.57 -10.85
N VAL A 426 -16.55 -10.77 -9.81
CA VAL A 426 -17.56 -9.72 -9.88
C VAL A 426 -16.92 -8.41 -9.45
N LYS A 427 -17.11 -7.35 -10.22
CA LYS A 427 -16.66 -6.01 -9.89
C LYS A 427 -17.80 -5.02 -10.08
N GLN A 428 -18.10 -4.26 -9.02
CA GLN A 428 -19.19 -3.28 -9.02
C GLN A 428 -20.51 -3.86 -9.56
N GLY A 429 -20.88 -5.05 -9.09
CA GLY A 429 -22.09 -5.76 -9.49
C GLY A 429 -22.07 -6.31 -10.93
N ARG A 430 -20.91 -6.34 -11.60
CA ARG A 430 -20.75 -6.90 -12.94
C ARG A 430 -19.94 -8.20 -12.88
N VAL A 431 -20.47 -9.26 -13.47
CA VAL A 431 -19.70 -10.48 -13.72
C VAL A 431 -18.67 -10.14 -14.82
N LEU A 432 -17.40 -10.42 -14.52
CA LEU A 432 -16.30 -10.21 -15.44
C LEU A 432 -16.05 -11.49 -16.26
N ASP A 433 -15.98 -11.33 -17.56
CA ASP A 433 -15.43 -12.35 -18.45
C ASP A 433 -13.91 -12.13 -18.52
N VAL A 434 -13.16 -13.02 -17.88
CA VAL A 434 -11.69 -12.92 -17.79
C VAL A 434 -11.12 -14.18 -18.43
N PRO A 435 -10.51 -14.05 -19.61
CA PRO A 435 -9.88 -15.18 -20.27
C PRO A 435 -8.74 -15.75 -19.42
N PRO A 436 -8.39 -17.02 -19.57
CA PRO A 436 -7.17 -17.55 -18.97
C PRO A 436 -5.96 -16.75 -19.46
N PRO A 437 -4.94 -16.56 -18.60
CA PRO A 437 -3.75 -15.76 -18.91
C PRO A 437 -2.87 -16.39 -19.98
#